data_0353a62dd3a4b9b915f05e7a45be6b44
#
_entry.id   0353a62dd3a4b9b915f05e7a45be6b44
#
_cell.length_a   1.000
_cell.length_b   1.000
_cell.length_c   1.000
_cell.angle_alpha   90.00
_cell.angle_beta   90.00
_cell.angle_gamma   90.00
#
_symmetry.space_group_name_H-M   'P 1'
#
loop_
_entity.id
_entity.type
_entity.pdbx_description
1 polymer ?
#
loop_
_entity_poly.entity_id
_entity_poly.type
_entity_poly.pdbx_seq_one_letter_code
_entity_poly.pdbx_strand_id
1 'polypeptide(L)'
;MAEGMIRYWAAAKAAAGVPEEPYRADTLAEALENARMARGEEFGRVLARSSFLVDGRPVGARPYDGVELTDGAVVEVLPPFAGG
;
A
#
# COMPACT_ATOMS: atom_id res chain seq x y z
N MET A 1 2.91 6.00 -16.57
CA MET A 1 2.61 5.59 -15.19
C MET A 1 3.76 5.93 -14.28
N ALA A 2 3.45 6.33 -13.06
CA ALA A 2 4.48 6.57 -12.07
C ALA A 2 5.07 5.25 -11.58
N GLU A 3 6.35 5.27 -11.20
CA GLU A 3 7.05 4.12 -10.65
C GLU A 3 7.67 4.53 -9.32
N GLY A 4 7.54 3.66 -8.33
CA GLY A 4 8.09 3.89 -7.00
C GLY A 4 8.11 2.60 -6.20
N MET A 5 8.06 2.73 -4.88
CA MET A 5 8.14 1.57 -3.97
C MET A 5 6.94 1.54 -3.03
N ILE A 6 6.48 0.35 -2.74
CA ILE A 6 5.52 0.11 -1.65
C ILE A 6 6.30 -0.57 -0.53
N ARG A 7 6.21 -0.01 0.67
CA ARG A 7 6.81 -0.60 1.87
C ARG A 7 5.73 -1.20 2.74
N TYR A 8 5.96 -2.40 3.18
CA TYR A 8 5.02 -3.14 4.02
C TYR A 8 5.56 -3.24 5.44
N TRP A 9 4.69 -2.96 6.42
CA TRP A 9 5.05 -3.02 7.83
C TRP A 9 4.23 -4.08 8.55
N ALA A 10 4.82 -4.64 9.59
CA ALA A 10 4.14 -5.57 10.53
C ALA A 10 3.36 -6.66 9.78
N ALA A 11 2.06 -6.80 10.04
CA ALA A 11 1.24 -7.85 9.43
C ALA A 11 1.20 -7.76 7.90
N ALA A 12 1.30 -6.57 7.34
CA ALA A 12 1.34 -6.41 5.90
C ALA A 12 2.63 -6.99 5.31
N LYS A 13 3.75 -6.79 6.00
CA LYS A 13 5.03 -7.37 5.59
C LYS A 13 4.96 -8.90 5.66
N ALA A 14 4.38 -9.43 6.72
CA ALA A 14 4.23 -10.88 6.86
C ALA A 14 3.35 -11.45 5.76
N ALA A 15 2.23 -10.80 5.45
CA ALA A 15 1.32 -11.27 4.43
C ALA A 15 1.89 -11.12 3.02
N ALA A 16 2.69 -10.08 2.78
CA ALA A 16 3.31 -9.85 1.47
C ALA A 16 4.49 -10.80 1.23
N GLY A 17 5.18 -11.18 2.29
CA GLY A 17 6.37 -12.01 2.18
C GLY A 17 7.63 -11.25 1.81
N VAL A 18 7.52 -9.93 1.63
CA VAL A 18 8.67 -9.05 1.32
C VAL A 18 8.47 -7.75 2.09
N PRO A 19 9.58 -7.07 2.46
CA PRO A 19 9.46 -5.80 3.17
C PRO A 19 9.06 -4.64 2.26
N GLU A 20 9.34 -4.74 0.99
CA GLU A 20 8.99 -3.71 0.02
C GLU A 20 9.02 -4.29 -1.39
N GLU A 21 8.37 -3.60 -2.31
CA GLU A 21 8.36 -4.00 -3.72
C GLU A 21 8.07 -2.78 -4.60
N PRO A 22 8.52 -2.82 -5.85
CA PRO A 22 8.22 -1.71 -6.76
C PRO A 22 6.76 -1.73 -7.19
N TYR A 23 6.23 -0.55 -7.51
CA TYR A 23 4.92 -0.45 -8.15
C TYR A 23 5.05 0.35 -9.44
N ARG A 24 4.05 0.20 -10.29
CA ARG A 24 3.89 1.02 -11.49
C ARG A 24 2.41 1.31 -11.63
N ALA A 25 2.02 2.55 -11.34
CA ALA A 25 0.62 2.92 -11.28
C ALA A 25 0.48 4.43 -11.29
N ASP A 26 -0.69 4.92 -11.67
CA ASP A 26 -0.98 6.35 -11.66
C ASP A 26 -1.55 6.81 -10.33
N THR A 27 -2.28 5.93 -9.65
CA THR A 27 -2.95 6.29 -8.39
C THR A 27 -2.66 5.25 -7.32
N LEU A 28 -2.89 5.66 -6.06
CA LEU A 28 -2.75 4.74 -4.94
C LEU A 28 -3.71 3.55 -5.09
N ALA A 29 -4.95 3.80 -5.53
CA ALA A 29 -5.92 2.72 -5.73
C ALA A 29 -5.37 1.67 -6.69
N GLU A 30 -4.79 2.10 -7.80
CA GLU A 30 -4.24 1.18 -8.80
C GLU A 30 -3.04 0.40 -8.24
N ALA A 31 -2.15 1.08 -7.53
CA ALA A 31 -0.98 0.42 -6.95
C ALA A 31 -1.39 -0.66 -5.95
N LEU A 32 -2.37 -0.34 -5.09
CA LEU A 32 -2.85 -1.31 -4.09
C LEU A 32 -3.60 -2.45 -4.73
N GLU A 33 -4.40 -2.18 -5.76
CA GLU A 33 -5.13 -3.23 -6.46
C GLU A 33 -4.18 -4.18 -7.16
N ASN A 34 -3.15 -3.65 -7.81
CA ASN A 34 -2.15 -4.49 -8.46
C ASN A 34 -1.44 -5.39 -7.46
N ALA A 35 -1.09 -4.84 -6.30
CA ALA A 35 -0.44 -5.63 -5.24
C ALA A 35 -1.37 -6.70 -4.70
N ARG A 36 -2.66 -6.35 -4.51
CA ARG A 36 -3.66 -7.29 -4.03
C ARG A 36 -3.87 -8.44 -4.99
N MET A 37 -3.95 -8.14 -6.28
CA MET A 37 -4.17 -9.17 -7.31
C MET A 37 -2.98 -10.11 -7.46
N ALA A 38 -1.79 -9.65 -7.13
CA ALA A 38 -0.59 -10.49 -7.21
C ALA A 38 -0.50 -11.47 -6.02
N ARG A 39 -1.34 -11.29 -5.01
CA ARG A 39 -1.31 -12.09 -3.79
C ARG A 39 -2.70 -12.64 -3.47
N GLY A 40 -2.84 -13.36 -2.37
CA GLY A 40 -4.10 -14.01 -2.05
C GLY A 40 -5.00 -13.17 -1.15
N GLU A 41 -6.08 -13.81 -0.69
CA GLU A 41 -7.11 -13.15 0.10
C GLU A 41 -6.61 -12.62 1.43
N GLU A 42 -5.65 -13.30 2.06
CA GLU A 42 -5.14 -12.87 3.34
C GLU A 42 -4.45 -11.51 3.23
N PHE A 43 -3.64 -11.33 2.21
CA PHE A 43 -3.02 -10.04 1.96
C PHE A 43 -4.07 -8.96 1.72
N GLY A 44 -5.11 -9.28 0.95
CA GLY A 44 -6.22 -8.35 0.70
C GLY A 44 -6.93 -7.94 1.97
N ARG A 45 -7.13 -8.87 2.91
CA ARG A 45 -7.75 -8.55 4.20
C ARG A 45 -6.88 -7.61 5.04
N VAL A 46 -5.58 -7.82 5.01
CA VAL A 46 -4.66 -6.92 5.73
C VAL A 46 -4.68 -5.54 5.12
N LEU A 47 -4.63 -5.46 3.77
CA LEU A 47 -4.70 -4.17 3.09
C LEU A 47 -5.98 -3.41 3.44
N ALA A 48 -7.10 -4.11 3.50
CA ALA A 48 -8.40 -3.47 3.78
C ALA A 48 -8.44 -2.81 5.16
N ARG A 49 -7.61 -3.26 6.09
CA ARG A 49 -7.56 -2.72 7.45
C ARG A 49 -6.42 -1.72 7.64
N SER A 50 -5.58 -1.56 6.64
CA SER A 50 -4.38 -0.76 6.80
C SER A 50 -4.63 0.71 6.54
N SER A 51 -3.77 1.54 7.10
CA SER A 51 -3.66 2.95 6.76
C SER A 51 -2.50 3.09 5.80
N PHE A 52 -2.46 4.20 5.08
CA PHE A 52 -1.44 4.41 4.05
C PHE A 52 -0.79 5.77 4.19
N LEU A 53 0.52 5.79 3.93
CA LEU A 53 1.26 7.03 3.78
C LEU A 53 1.78 7.11 2.35
N VAL A 54 1.82 8.31 1.80
CA VAL A 54 2.49 8.57 0.53
C VAL A 54 3.53 9.65 0.81
N ASP A 55 4.80 9.31 0.61
CA ASP A 55 5.94 10.18 0.93
C ASP A 55 5.86 10.73 2.35
N GLY A 56 5.49 9.84 3.29
CA GLY A 56 5.41 10.16 4.70
C GLY A 56 4.16 10.91 5.13
N ARG A 57 3.24 11.19 4.21
CA ARG A 57 2.01 11.93 4.54
C ARG A 57 0.82 11.00 4.59
N PRO A 58 0.00 11.08 5.66
CA PRO A 58 -1.18 10.23 5.76
C PRO A 58 -2.19 10.53 4.65
N VAL A 59 -2.70 9.46 4.04
CA VAL A 59 -3.76 9.58 3.05
C VAL A 59 -5.10 9.89 3.71
N GLY A 60 -5.32 9.32 4.88
CA GLY A 60 -6.55 9.53 5.64
C GLY A 60 -7.77 8.99 4.91
N ALA A 61 -8.87 9.75 4.96
CA ALA A 61 -10.14 9.32 4.38
C ALA A 61 -10.30 9.67 2.90
N ARG A 62 -9.27 10.21 2.26
CA ARG A 62 -9.37 10.54 0.84
C ARG A 62 -9.60 9.28 0.02
N PRO A 63 -10.45 9.33 -1.02
CA PRO A 63 -10.59 8.19 -1.94
C PRO A 63 -9.25 7.87 -2.59
N TYR A 64 -8.88 6.60 -2.61
CA TYR A 64 -7.56 6.21 -3.09
C TYR A 64 -7.38 6.40 -4.59
N ASP A 65 -8.47 6.41 -5.35
CA ASP A 65 -8.41 6.69 -6.78
C ASP A 65 -8.17 8.17 -7.08
N GLY A 66 -8.31 9.02 -6.07
CA GLY A 66 -7.98 10.44 -6.17
C GLY A 66 -6.59 10.79 -5.67
N VAL A 67 -5.83 9.80 -5.18
CA VAL A 67 -4.47 10.03 -4.70
C VAL A 67 -3.50 9.69 -5.81
N GLU A 68 -3.01 10.75 -6.49
CA GLU A 68 -2.09 10.57 -7.61
C GLU A 68 -0.68 10.29 -7.11
N LEU A 69 0.01 9.39 -7.80
CA LEU A 69 1.39 9.04 -7.48
C LEU A 69 2.32 9.66 -8.50
N THR A 70 3.45 10.16 -8.03
CA THR A 70 4.51 10.70 -8.89
C THR A 70 5.71 9.77 -8.86
N ASP A 71 6.58 9.89 -9.85
CA ASP A 71 7.77 9.03 -9.92
C ASP A 71 8.60 9.16 -8.64
N GLY A 72 8.98 8.01 -8.11
CA GLY A 72 9.76 7.94 -6.88
C GLY A 72 8.93 7.97 -5.61
N ALA A 73 7.60 8.15 -5.69
CA ALA A 73 6.77 8.21 -4.49
C ALA A 73 6.83 6.88 -3.74
N VAL A 74 6.94 6.96 -2.41
CA VAL A 74 6.97 5.80 -1.54
C VAL A 74 5.62 5.66 -0.85
N VAL A 75 4.98 4.52 -1.08
CA VAL A 75 3.72 4.16 -0.42
C VAL A 75 4.08 3.28 0.76
N GLU A 76 3.56 3.59 1.94
CA GLU A 76 3.75 2.75 3.11
C GLU A 76 2.42 2.18 3.56
N VAL A 77 2.40 0.88 3.82
CA VAL A 77 1.21 0.14 4.25
C VAL A 77 1.35 -0.14 5.73
N LEU A 78 0.47 0.46 6.53
CA LEU A 78 0.52 0.40 7.99
C LEU A 78 -0.74 -0.30 8.52
N PRO A 79 -0.68 -1.60 8.77
CA PRO A 79 -1.82 -2.29 9.36
C PRO A 79 -2.04 -1.85 10.80
N PRO A 80 -3.24 -2.08 11.36
CA PRO A 80 -3.47 -1.76 12.77
C PRO A 80 -2.56 -2.64 13.63
N PHE A 81 -2.10 -2.10 14.75
CA PHE A 81 -1.26 -2.86 15.66
C PHE A 81 -2.11 -3.91 16.38
N ALA A 82 -1.51 -5.07 16.57
CA ALA A 82 -2.17 -6.15 17.28
C ALA A 82 -2.54 -5.70 18.69
N GLY A 83 -3.74 -6.03 19.12
CA GLY A 83 -4.24 -5.66 20.43
C GLY A 83 -4.73 -4.24 20.51
N GLY A 84 -4.58 -3.50 19.44
CA GLY A 84 -5.06 -2.13 19.36
C GLY A 84 -6.30 -2.05 18.52
#